data_fe239c4b7042c3adbdf0d6ebe1c60c80
#
_entry.id   fe239c4b7042c3adbdf0d6ebe1c60c80
#
_cell.length_a   1.000
_cell.length_b   1.000
_cell.length_c   1.000
_cell.angle_alpha   90.00
_cell.angle_beta   90.00
_cell.angle_gamma   90.00
#
_symmetry.space_group_name_H-M   'P 1'
#
loop_
_entity.id
_entity.type
_entity.pdbx_description
1 polymer ?
#
loop_
_entity_poly.entity_id
_entity_poly.type
_entity_poly.pdbx_seq_one_letter_code
_entity_poly.pdbx_strand_id
1 'polypeptide(L)'
;QVREAARKVQCHDHLHNLGIAMHNYEASHRCFPMAGRQDADFSVQARLLPFVEQKSLHDLLDYTQVAFTGSFSAKTPNPLFVAAFATPIPLFLCPSDPAPEQTTVTVTGTPYTYGGLNYMVSYGSGTGVNYDFRWRTDGVAYQYSKVGFKDLTDGASNTVLLSETVRSVGDDMSLPAGTAPRFPYQYTLNGSGGVSAGLNSVQGMQPT
;
A
#
# COMPACT_ATOMS: atom_id res chain seq x y z
N GLN A 1 -8.42 -21.08 19.13
CA GLN A 1 -8.66 -19.79 19.82
C GLN A 1 -7.35 -19.16 20.30
N VAL A 2 -6.51 -19.81 21.12
CA VAL A 2 -5.26 -19.22 21.65
C VAL A 2 -4.27 -18.83 20.55
N ARG A 3 -4.10 -19.67 19.53
CA ARG A 3 -3.19 -19.37 18.39
C ARG A 3 -3.65 -18.16 17.61
N GLU A 4 -4.95 -18.01 17.42
CA GLU A 4 -5.50 -16.85 16.68
C GLU A 4 -5.37 -15.55 17.49
N ALA A 5 -5.59 -15.61 18.80
CA ALA A 5 -5.33 -14.48 19.68
C ALA A 5 -3.85 -14.04 19.61
N ALA A 6 -2.91 -14.99 19.61
CA ALA A 6 -1.49 -14.70 19.46
C ALA A 6 -1.15 -14.05 18.12
N ARG A 7 -1.72 -14.55 17.00
CA ARG A 7 -1.54 -13.93 15.67
C ARG A 7 -2.06 -12.50 15.63
N LYS A 8 -3.24 -12.25 16.21
CA LYS A 8 -3.82 -10.92 16.27
C LYS A 8 -2.91 -9.95 17.04
N VAL A 9 -2.31 -10.38 18.15
CA VAL A 9 -1.32 -9.56 18.88
C VAL A 9 -0.14 -9.25 17.98
N GLN A 10 0.40 -10.21 17.24
CA GLN A 10 1.50 -9.98 16.29
C GLN A 10 1.14 -8.98 15.19
N CYS A 11 -0.08 -9.03 14.65
CA CYS A 11 -0.53 -8.05 13.64
C CYS A 11 -0.56 -6.63 14.24
N HIS A 12 -1.01 -6.48 15.50
CA HIS A 12 -0.95 -5.20 16.22
C HIS A 12 0.48 -4.73 16.47
N ASP A 13 1.38 -5.63 16.85
CA ASP A 13 2.80 -5.31 17.05
C ASP A 13 3.47 -4.87 15.75
N HIS A 14 3.13 -5.50 14.64
CA HIS A 14 3.62 -5.07 13.32
C HIS A 14 3.13 -3.66 12.98
N LEU A 15 1.84 -3.37 13.17
CA LEU A 15 1.28 -2.05 12.92
C LEU A 15 1.93 -0.99 13.84
N HIS A 16 2.16 -1.32 15.12
CA HIS A 16 2.87 -0.46 16.07
C HIS A 16 4.30 -0.16 15.61
N ASN A 17 5.07 -1.18 15.22
CA ASN A 17 6.43 -1.03 14.74
C ASN A 17 6.51 -0.21 13.44
N LEU A 18 5.53 -0.36 12.54
CA LEU A 18 5.41 0.47 11.35
C LEU A 18 5.10 1.92 11.71
N GLY A 19 4.28 2.16 12.72
CA GLY A 19 4.07 3.49 13.29
C GLY A 19 5.36 4.12 13.80
N ILE A 20 6.16 3.38 14.54
CA ILE A 20 7.49 3.83 14.99
C ILE A 20 8.40 4.16 13.79
N ALA A 21 8.41 3.32 12.76
CA ALA A 21 9.19 3.57 11.54
C ALA A 21 8.76 4.86 10.82
N MET A 22 7.46 5.15 10.77
CA MET A 22 6.93 6.42 10.23
C MET A 22 7.42 7.62 11.02
N HIS A 23 7.41 7.54 12.36
CA HIS A 23 7.93 8.57 13.24
C HIS A 23 9.44 8.79 13.05
N ASN A 24 10.22 7.72 12.98
CA ASN A 24 11.66 7.78 12.76
C ASN A 24 12.01 8.37 11.39
N TYR A 25 11.22 8.05 10.37
CA TYR A 25 11.36 8.66 9.04
C TYR A 25 11.11 10.17 9.13
N GLU A 26 10.00 10.60 9.74
CA GLU A 26 9.67 12.01 9.92
C GLU A 26 10.74 12.77 10.72
N ALA A 27 11.22 12.18 11.80
CA ALA A 27 12.30 12.78 12.60
C ALA A 27 13.58 13.03 11.78
N SER A 28 13.90 12.12 10.85
CA SER A 28 15.08 12.20 10.00
C SER A 28 14.90 13.14 8.79
N HIS A 29 13.70 13.14 8.19
CA HIS A 29 13.41 13.83 6.91
C HIS A 29 12.55 15.09 7.09
N ARG A 30 12.04 15.35 8.32
CA ARG A 30 11.13 16.46 8.64
C ARG A 30 9.78 16.41 7.91
N CYS A 31 9.44 15.28 7.36
CA CYS A 31 8.14 14.97 6.77
C CYS A 31 7.92 13.45 6.75
N PHE A 32 6.67 13.03 6.68
CA PHE A 32 6.31 11.64 6.43
C PHE A 32 6.71 11.20 5.01
N PRO A 33 6.93 9.89 4.78
CA PRO A 33 7.26 9.41 3.45
C PRO A 33 6.09 9.68 2.49
N MET A 34 6.41 10.30 1.37
CA MET A 34 5.41 10.59 0.33
C MET A 34 4.97 9.33 -0.40
N ALA A 35 3.75 9.32 -0.91
CA ALA A 35 3.34 8.37 -1.93
C ALA A 35 4.18 8.59 -3.19
N GLY A 36 4.65 7.50 -3.80
CA GLY A 36 5.38 7.56 -5.04
C GLY A 36 4.50 8.04 -6.20
N ARG A 37 5.13 8.45 -7.30
CA ARG A 37 4.39 8.69 -8.54
C ARG A 37 3.73 7.40 -9.01
N GLN A 38 2.49 7.48 -9.43
CA GLN A 38 1.68 6.34 -9.86
C GLN A 38 2.40 5.40 -10.84
N ASP A 39 3.33 5.95 -11.61
CA ASP A 39 3.86 5.26 -12.78
C ASP A 39 5.33 4.87 -12.68
N ALA A 40 6.08 5.39 -11.72
CA ALA A 40 7.52 5.26 -11.79
C ALA A 40 8.25 5.28 -10.45
N ASP A 41 7.57 5.40 -9.33
CA ASP A 41 8.23 5.66 -8.07
C ASP A 41 7.94 4.56 -7.03
N PHE A 42 8.77 4.55 -6.01
CA PHE A 42 8.70 3.59 -4.91
C PHE A 42 7.60 3.96 -3.92
N SER A 43 6.99 2.94 -3.32
CA SER A 43 5.93 3.10 -2.31
C SER A 43 6.47 3.70 -1.01
N VAL A 44 5.55 4.13 -0.12
CA VAL A 44 5.87 4.52 1.25
C VAL A 44 6.61 3.41 1.98
N GLN A 45 6.19 2.16 1.82
CA GLN A 45 6.81 1.00 2.45
C GLN A 45 8.26 0.80 2.01
N ALA A 46 8.57 1.00 0.73
CA ALA A 46 9.95 0.95 0.25
C ALA A 46 10.84 2.02 0.90
N ARG A 47 10.28 3.22 1.14
CA ARG A 47 10.99 4.31 1.82
C ARG A 47 11.20 4.05 3.31
N LEU A 48 10.37 3.20 3.92
CA LEU A 48 10.49 2.81 5.33
C LEU A 48 11.51 1.68 5.58
N LEU A 49 12.01 1.00 4.56
CA LEU A 49 12.93 -0.14 4.70
C LEU A 49 14.11 0.12 5.64
N PRO A 50 14.80 1.27 5.60
CA PRO A 50 15.90 1.54 6.53
C PRO A 50 15.47 1.64 7.99
N PHE A 51 14.20 1.96 8.24
CA PHE A 51 13.63 2.18 9.58
C PHE A 51 12.96 0.93 10.15
N VAL A 52 12.97 -0.19 9.39
CA VAL A 52 12.41 -1.50 9.76
C VAL A 52 13.46 -2.61 9.62
N GLU A 53 14.72 -2.28 9.82
CA GLU A 53 15.87 -3.21 9.77
C GLU A 53 16.07 -3.90 8.41
N GLN A 54 15.53 -3.32 7.32
CA GLN A 54 15.63 -3.85 5.96
C GLN A 54 16.58 -3.01 5.09
N LYS A 55 17.68 -2.53 5.70
CA LYS A 55 18.66 -1.70 4.99
C LYS A 55 19.29 -2.42 3.80
N SER A 56 19.60 -3.69 3.91
CA SER A 56 20.16 -4.49 2.81
C SER A 56 19.23 -4.57 1.60
N LEU A 57 17.93 -4.68 1.84
CA LEU A 57 16.92 -4.65 0.78
C LEU A 57 16.77 -3.25 0.18
N HIS A 58 16.79 -2.21 1.04
CA HIS A 58 16.76 -0.82 0.59
C HIS A 58 17.94 -0.49 -0.34
N ASP A 59 19.14 -0.97 -0.02
CA ASP A 59 20.36 -0.70 -0.78
C ASP A 59 20.37 -1.37 -2.18
N LEU A 60 19.44 -2.29 -2.44
CA LEU A 60 19.19 -2.83 -3.78
C LEU A 60 18.30 -1.93 -4.64
N LEU A 61 17.66 -0.92 -4.05
CA LEU A 61 16.74 -0.01 -4.73
C LEU A 61 17.45 1.29 -5.09
N ASP A 62 17.60 1.55 -6.37
CA ASP A 62 18.08 2.84 -6.86
C ASP A 62 16.91 3.79 -7.07
N TYR A 63 16.70 4.71 -6.13
CA TYR A 63 15.61 5.68 -6.15
C TYR A 63 15.76 6.77 -7.23
N THR A 64 16.86 6.78 -7.98
CA THR A 64 17.03 7.65 -9.16
C THR A 64 16.43 7.01 -10.42
N GLN A 65 16.16 5.70 -10.39
CA GLN A 65 15.57 4.96 -11.48
C GLN A 65 14.06 4.80 -11.28
N VAL A 66 13.33 4.58 -12.37
CA VAL A 66 11.90 4.27 -12.29
C VAL A 66 11.69 2.85 -11.76
N ALA A 67 10.76 2.68 -10.82
CA ALA A 67 10.42 1.38 -10.25
C ALA A 67 9.69 0.48 -11.25
N PHE A 68 8.86 1.07 -12.11
CA PHE A 68 8.08 0.37 -13.14
C PHE A 68 8.23 1.05 -14.49
N THR A 69 8.18 0.25 -15.55
CA THR A 69 8.21 0.69 -16.95
C THR A 69 6.95 0.20 -17.69
N GLY A 70 6.67 0.75 -18.85
CA GLY A 70 5.53 0.37 -19.67
C GLY A 70 4.32 1.30 -19.55
N SER A 71 3.25 0.96 -20.26
CA SER A 71 1.99 1.72 -20.25
C SER A 71 1.17 1.44 -19.00
N PHE A 72 0.19 2.29 -18.69
CA PHE A 72 -0.67 2.16 -17.51
C PHE A 72 -1.32 0.76 -17.38
N SER A 73 -1.73 0.15 -18.49
CA SER A 73 -2.37 -1.17 -18.53
C SER A 73 -1.41 -2.35 -18.62
N ALA A 74 -0.10 -2.11 -18.77
CA ALA A 74 0.91 -3.15 -18.96
C ALA A 74 2.24 -2.74 -18.32
N LYS A 75 2.18 -2.35 -17.05
CA LYS A 75 3.38 -2.00 -16.28
C LYS A 75 4.13 -3.24 -15.85
N THR A 76 5.41 -3.23 -16.12
CA THR A 76 6.35 -4.25 -15.69
C THR A 76 7.35 -3.66 -14.69
N PRO A 77 7.78 -4.41 -13.69
CA PRO A 77 8.83 -3.95 -12.79
C PRO A 77 10.13 -3.73 -13.55
N ASN A 78 10.87 -2.72 -13.14
CA ASN A 78 12.23 -2.54 -13.65
C ASN A 78 13.05 -3.82 -13.36
N PRO A 79 13.72 -4.40 -14.38
CA PRO A 79 14.47 -5.64 -14.21
C PRO A 79 15.49 -5.62 -13.07
N LEU A 80 16.04 -4.44 -12.75
CA LEU A 80 16.98 -4.26 -11.64
C LEU A 80 16.36 -4.55 -10.26
N PHE A 81 15.04 -4.43 -10.11
CA PHE A 81 14.35 -4.50 -8.82
C PHE A 81 13.45 -5.72 -8.67
N VAL A 82 13.34 -6.58 -9.68
CA VAL A 82 12.44 -7.76 -9.66
C VAL A 82 12.69 -8.63 -8.43
N ALA A 83 13.95 -8.92 -8.10
CA ALA A 83 14.30 -9.72 -6.93
C ALA A 83 13.92 -9.02 -5.61
N ALA A 84 14.14 -7.70 -5.52
CA ALA A 84 13.78 -6.93 -4.34
C ALA A 84 12.26 -6.87 -4.15
N PHE A 85 11.50 -6.67 -5.23
CA PHE A 85 10.03 -6.64 -5.17
C PHE A 85 9.42 -8.00 -4.84
N ALA A 86 10.08 -9.09 -5.18
CA ALA A 86 9.64 -10.44 -4.83
C ALA A 86 9.91 -10.82 -3.37
N THR A 87 10.75 -10.07 -2.66
CA THR A 87 11.16 -10.41 -1.30
C THR A 87 10.04 -10.11 -0.29
N PRO A 88 9.45 -11.11 0.39
CA PRO A 88 8.48 -10.87 1.44
C PRO A 88 9.18 -10.35 2.68
N ILE A 89 8.57 -9.37 3.35
CA ILE A 89 9.07 -8.77 4.59
C ILE A 89 8.11 -9.14 5.70
N PRO A 90 8.53 -9.96 6.71
CA PRO A 90 7.62 -10.45 7.76
C PRO A 90 6.85 -9.33 8.47
N LEU A 91 7.48 -8.18 8.70
CA LEU A 91 6.82 -7.02 9.33
C LEU A 91 5.66 -6.46 8.51
N PHE A 92 5.65 -6.65 7.19
CA PHE A 92 4.56 -6.20 6.32
C PHE A 92 3.43 -7.22 6.17
N LEU A 93 3.56 -8.39 6.80
CA LEU A 93 2.62 -9.50 6.70
C LEU A 93 1.90 -9.71 8.03
N CYS A 94 0.56 -9.72 8.02
CA CYS A 94 -0.22 -10.12 9.20
C CYS A 94 -0.37 -11.64 9.22
N PRO A 95 0.08 -12.34 10.28
CA PRO A 95 -0.01 -13.79 10.37
C PRO A 95 -1.44 -14.33 10.51
N SER A 96 -2.43 -13.47 10.76
CA SER A 96 -3.85 -13.85 10.71
C SER A 96 -4.41 -13.91 9.29
N ASP A 97 -3.72 -13.30 8.32
CA ASP A 97 -4.13 -13.38 6.92
C ASP A 97 -3.60 -14.66 6.26
N PRO A 98 -4.47 -15.59 5.82
CA PRO A 98 -4.07 -16.86 5.25
C PRO A 98 -3.55 -16.76 3.80
N ALA A 99 -3.59 -15.57 3.19
CA ALA A 99 -3.12 -15.40 1.82
C ALA A 99 -1.60 -15.69 1.70
N PRO A 100 -1.10 -16.10 0.54
CA PRO A 100 0.33 -16.34 0.33
C PRO A 100 1.19 -15.11 0.63
N GLU A 101 2.41 -15.33 1.12
CA GLU A 101 3.37 -14.24 1.39
C GLU A 101 3.86 -13.55 0.12
N GLN A 102 3.70 -14.22 -1.01
CA GLN A 102 4.04 -13.70 -2.34
C GLN A 102 2.86 -13.90 -3.28
N THR A 103 2.72 -12.98 -4.22
CA THR A 103 1.70 -13.03 -5.27
C THR A 103 2.37 -12.92 -6.63
N THR A 104 1.95 -13.73 -7.59
CA THR A 104 2.43 -13.66 -8.97
C THR A 104 1.36 -13.05 -9.86
N VAL A 105 1.73 -12.00 -10.58
CA VAL A 105 0.89 -11.31 -11.56
C VAL A 105 1.49 -11.50 -12.94
N THR A 106 0.68 -11.91 -13.91
CA THR A 106 1.11 -12.06 -15.30
C THR A 106 0.82 -10.78 -16.09
N VAL A 107 1.88 -10.15 -16.59
CA VAL A 107 1.77 -8.95 -17.42
C VAL A 107 2.26 -9.27 -18.82
N THR A 108 1.41 -9.12 -19.83
CA THR A 108 1.73 -9.43 -21.24
C THR A 108 2.38 -10.80 -21.45
N GLY A 109 1.89 -11.81 -20.71
CA GLY A 109 2.39 -13.20 -20.79
C GLY A 109 3.61 -13.50 -19.93
N THR A 110 4.20 -12.52 -19.26
CA THR A 110 5.36 -12.70 -18.37
C THR A 110 4.91 -12.67 -16.90
N PRO A 111 5.22 -13.69 -16.09
CA PRO A 111 4.90 -13.71 -14.67
C PRO A 111 5.91 -12.88 -13.86
N TYR A 112 5.41 -12.06 -12.96
CA TYR A 112 6.18 -11.28 -11.99
C TYR A 112 5.68 -11.59 -10.59
N THR A 113 6.61 -11.91 -9.68
CA THR A 113 6.29 -12.18 -8.27
C THR A 113 6.54 -10.95 -7.42
N TYR A 114 5.64 -10.68 -6.48
CA TYR A 114 5.72 -9.57 -5.53
C TYR A 114 5.54 -10.07 -4.10
N GLY A 115 6.27 -9.49 -3.16
CA GLY A 115 6.03 -9.68 -1.74
C GLY A 115 4.69 -9.09 -1.32
N GLY A 116 3.98 -9.80 -0.46
CA GLY A 116 2.67 -9.41 0.06
C GLY A 116 2.75 -8.21 1.01
N LEU A 117 1.62 -7.53 1.20
CA LEU A 117 1.50 -6.36 2.06
C LEU A 117 0.11 -6.34 2.72
N ASN A 118 0.08 -6.29 4.06
CA ASN A 118 -1.16 -6.15 4.83
C ASN A 118 -1.35 -4.74 5.41
N TYR A 119 -0.35 -3.88 5.39
CA TYR A 119 -0.40 -2.57 6.04
C TYR A 119 -0.30 -1.46 5.02
N MET A 120 -1.40 -0.72 4.86
CA MET A 120 -1.54 0.36 3.89
C MET A 120 -1.45 1.72 4.56
N VAL A 121 -0.88 2.67 3.84
CA VAL A 121 -0.81 4.07 4.29
C VAL A 121 -2.10 4.80 3.94
N SER A 122 -2.57 5.64 4.84
CA SER A 122 -3.73 6.49 4.59
C SER A 122 -3.37 7.63 3.64
N TYR A 123 -4.11 7.70 2.54
CA TYR A 123 -4.02 8.82 1.58
C TYR A 123 -5.05 9.92 1.87
N GLY A 124 -5.85 9.78 2.93
CA GLY A 124 -6.85 10.76 3.36
C GLY A 124 -8.27 10.22 3.34
N SER A 125 -9.22 11.07 3.73
CA SER A 125 -10.62 10.69 3.88
C SER A 125 -11.38 10.58 2.56
N GLY A 126 -10.91 11.29 1.53
CA GLY A 126 -11.65 11.45 0.27
C GLY A 126 -12.93 12.27 0.39
N THR A 127 -13.21 12.85 1.56
CA THR A 127 -14.46 13.60 1.82
C THR A 127 -14.23 15.09 1.59
N GLY A 128 -14.86 15.65 0.55
CA GLY A 128 -14.72 17.08 0.23
C GLY A 128 -13.36 17.52 -0.31
N VAL A 129 -12.44 16.56 -0.52
CA VAL A 129 -11.09 16.75 -1.03
C VAL A 129 -10.77 15.65 -2.07
N ASN A 130 -9.62 15.74 -2.73
CA ASN A 130 -9.18 14.67 -3.61
C ASN A 130 -8.92 13.39 -2.81
N TYR A 131 -9.42 12.26 -3.30
CA TYR A 131 -9.12 10.93 -2.79
C TYR A 131 -7.98 10.25 -3.58
N ASP A 132 -7.61 10.84 -4.70
CA ASP A 132 -6.55 10.34 -5.57
C ASP A 132 -5.20 10.88 -5.07
N PHE A 133 -4.35 9.98 -4.59
CA PHE A 133 -3.04 10.33 -4.04
C PHE A 133 -2.08 11.02 -5.03
N ARG A 134 -2.41 11.08 -6.32
CA ARG A 134 -1.67 11.88 -7.31
C ARG A 134 -1.79 13.38 -7.08
N TRP A 135 -2.79 13.79 -6.33
CA TRP A 135 -3.08 15.18 -5.98
C TRP A 135 -2.98 15.36 -4.47
N ARG A 136 -2.96 16.62 -4.05
CA ARG A 136 -3.02 16.94 -2.63
C ARG A 136 -4.34 16.43 -2.05
N THR A 137 -4.22 15.57 -1.03
CA THR A 137 -5.34 15.06 -0.22
C THR A 137 -5.29 15.67 1.18
N ASP A 138 -6.22 15.29 2.05
CA ASP A 138 -6.20 15.58 3.48
C ASP A 138 -5.40 14.55 4.30
N GLY A 139 -4.80 13.55 3.64
CA GLY A 139 -3.93 12.56 4.28
C GLY A 139 -2.49 13.00 4.39
N VAL A 140 -1.70 12.17 5.07
CA VAL A 140 -0.26 12.44 5.29
C VAL A 140 0.62 12.06 4.10
N ALA A 141 0.15 11.16 3.24
CA ALA A 141 0.91 10.64 2.12
C ALA A 141 0.15 10.85 0.80
N TYR A 142 0.66 11.70 -0.03
CA TYR A 142 0.25 11.87 -1.42
C TYR A 142 1.48 12.17 -2.28
N GLN A 143 1.33 12.20 -3.58
CA GLN A 143 2.43 12.44 -4.50
C GLN A 143 3.07 13.80 -4.24
N TYR A 144 4.38 13.81 -3.99
CA TYR A 144 5.17 15.00 -3.62
C TYR A 144 4.76 15.63 -2.27
N SER A 145 4.07 14.90 -1.37
CA SER A 145 3.75 15.43 -0.05
C SER A 145 5.01 15.73 0.75
N LYS A 146 4.92 16.78 1.56
CA LYS A 146 5.92 17.17 2.56
C LYS A 146 5.22 17.46 3.89
N VAL A 147 4.26 16.59 4.24
CA VAL A 147 3.48 16.69 5.48
C VAL A 147 4.35 16.18 6.63
N GLY A 148 4.48 16.95 7.69
CA GLY A 148 5.13 16.55 8.94
C GLY A 148 4.18 16.69 10.12
N PHE A 149 4.62 16.39 11.34
CA PHE A 149 3.80 16.54 12.54
C PHE A 149 3.22 17.91 12.75
N LYS A 150 3.96 18.97 12.38
CA LYS A 150 3.52 20.37 12.46
C LYS A 150 2.28 20.69 11.62
N ASP A 151 2.02 19.86 10.61
CA ASP A 151 0.94 20.07 9.64
C ASP A 151 -0.35 19.30 10.03
N LEU A 152 -0.29 18.49 11.11
CA LEU A 152 -1.42 17.73 11.64
C LEU A 152 -2.24 18.62 12.59
N THR A 153 -3.13 19.41 12.04
CA THR A 153 -3.89 20.45 12.78
C THR A 153 -4.89 19.88 13.78
N ASP A 154 -5.37 18.68 13.56
CA ASP A 154 -6.29 17.95 14.45
C ASP A 154 -5.54 17.06 15.47
N GLY A 155 -4.21 17.05 15.41
CA GLY A 155 -3.34 16.27 16.29
C GLY A 155 -3.05 14.85 15.79
N ALA A 156 -1.84 14.38 16.10
CA ALA A 156 -1.36 13.06 15.67
C ALA A 156 -2.23 11.89 16.17
N SER A 157 -2.90 12.04 17.32
CA SER A 157 -3.82 11.02 17.87
C SER A 157 -5.14 10.90 17.12
N ASN A 158 -5.49 11.90 16.31
CA ASN A 158 -6.72 11.92 15.52
C ASN A 158 -6.47 11.66 14.03
N THR A 159 -5.20 11.46 13.65
CA THR A 159 -4.80 11.24 12.25
C THR A 159 -4.44 9.78 12.02
N VAL A 160 -5.11 9.13 11.06
CA VAL A 160 -4.79 7.75 10.65
C VAL A 160 -3.57 7.76 9.73
N LEU A 161 -2.48 7.13 10.16
CA LEU A 161 -1.26 6.95 9.35
C LEU A 161 -1.30 5.66 8.53
N LEU A 162 -1.67 4.57 9.18
CA LEU A 162 -1.62 3.21 8.64
C LEU A 162 -2.89 2.45 9.01
N SER A 163 -3.31 1.55 8.16
CA SER A 163 -4.39 0.60 8.43
C SER A 163 -4.03 -0.79 7.96
N GLU A 164 -4.60 -1.80 8.61
CA GLU A 164 -4.49 -3.18 8.18
C GLU A 164 -5.50 -3.47 7.06
N THR A 165 -5.10 -4.27 6.09
CA THR A 165 -5.94 -4.79 5.00
C THR A 165 -5.61 -6.26 4.74
N VAL A 166 -6.51 -6.98 4.09
CA VAL A 166 -6.23 -8.33 3.59
C VAL A 166 -5.42 -8.26 2.30
N ARG A 167 -4.56 -9.27 2.10
CA ARG A 167 -3.77 -9.38 0.87
C ARG A 167 -4.65 -9.84 -0.29
N SER A 168 -4.37 -9.30 -1.47
CA SER A 168 -4.94 -9.79 -2.71
C SER A 168 -4.46 -11.22 -3.01
N VAL A 169 -5.31 -12.02 -3.62
CA VAL A 169 -4.93 -13.37 -4.13
C VAL A 169 -4.17 -13.30 -5.46
N GLY A 170 -4.00 -12.10 -6.02
CA GLY A 170 -3.21 -11.86 -7.23
C GLY A 170 -3.97 -11.96 -8.54
N ASP A 171 -5.15 -12.54 -8.53
CA ASP A 171 -5.96 -12.63 -9.74
C ASP A 171 -6.81 -11.37 -9.92
N ASP A 172 -6.79 -10.82 -11.12
CA ASP A 172 -7.77 -9.80 -11.55
C ASP A 172 -9.10 -10.51 -11.80
N MET A 173 -9.86 -10.71 -10.71
CA MET A 173 -11.15 -11.39 -10.78
C MET A 173 -12.24 -10.38 -11.08
N SER A 174 -12.58 -10.21 -12.34
CA SER A 174 -13.84 -9.62 -12.73
C SER A 174 -14.97 -10.61 -12.43
N LEU A 175 -15.75 -10.34 -11.39
CA LEU A 175 -16.93 -11.15 -11.10
C LEU A 175 -18.04 -10.79 -12.10
N PRO A 176 -18.78 -11.79 -12.64
CA PRO A 176 -19.98 -11.53 -13.42
C PRO A 176 -20.96 -10.65 -12.64
N ALA A 177 -21.64 -9.75 -13.33
CA ALA A 177 -22.64 -8.89 -12.71
C ALA A 177 -23.67 -9.72 -11.92
N GLY A 178 -23.93 -9.31 -10.68
CA GLY A 178 -24.85 -10.01 -9.78
C GLY A 178 -24.26 -11.22 -9.02
N THR A 179 -22.95 -11.49 -9.17
CA THR A 179 -22.28 -12.53 -8.37
C THR A 179 -21.72 -11.91 -7.10
N ALA A 180 -22.11 -12.41 -5.94
CA ALA A 180 -21.51 -12.01 -4.69
C ALA A 180 -20.07 -12.53 -4.60
N PRO A 181 -19.08 -11.72 -4.23
CA PRO A 181 -17.72 -12.19 -4.04
C PRO A 181 -17.66 -13.21 -2.89
N ARG A 182 -16.93 -14.30 -3.10
CA ARG A 182 -16.82 -15.40 -2.10
C ARG A 182 -16.21 -14.89 -0.79
N PHE A 183 -15.32 -13.90 -0.89
CA PHE A 183 -14.69 -13.22 0.23
C PHE A 183 -14.69 -11.70 -0.06
N PRO A 184 -15.79 -10.98 0.21
CA PRO A 184 -15.94 -9.58 -0.20
C PRO A 184 -14.86 -8.66 0.37
N TYR A 185 -14.26 -9.01 1.50
CA TYR A 185 -13.16 -8.26 2.13
C TYR A 185 -11.79 -8.48 1.48
N GLN A 186 -11.65 -9.43 0.55
CA GLN A 186 -10.39 -9.69 -0.19
C GLN A 186 -10.32 -8.97 -1.54
N TYR A 187 -11.34 -8.22 -1.91
CA TYR A 187 -11.37 -7.50 -3.17
C TYR A 187 -11.03 -6.03 -2.95
N THR A 188 -9.90 -5.61 -3.48
CA THR A 188 -9.62 -4.20 -3.67
C THR A 188 -10.23 -3.74 -4.98
N LEU A 189 -11.00 -2.67 -4.93
CA LEU A 189 -11.53 -2.05 -6.13
C LEU A 189 -10.41 -1.37 -6.89
N ASN A 190 -10.10 -1.91 -8.04
CA ASN A 190 -9.30 -1.21 -9.00
C ASN A 190 -10.23 -0.37 -9.90
N GLY A 191 -10.40 0.90 -9.54
CA GLY A 191 -11.10 1.86 -10.38
C GLY A 191 -10.27 2.17 -11.61
N SER A 192 -10.44 1.42 -12.69
CA SER A 192 -9.86 1.71 -14.00
C SER A 192 -10.62 2.84 -14.71
N GLY A 193 -10.91 3.90 -14.01
CA GLY A 193 -11.54 5.08 -14.56
C GLY A 193 -10.92 6.32 -13.94
N GLY A 194 -10.98 7.44 -14.61
CA GLY A 194 -10.51 8.71 -14.06
C GLY A 194 -11.16 9.02 -12.69
N VAL A 195 -10.68 10.05 -12.03
CA VAL A 195 -11.11 10.51 -10.72
C VAL A 195 -12.64 10.56 -10.54
N SER A 196 -13.37 10.88 -11.60
CA SER A 196 -14.84 10.91 -11.63
C SER A 196 -15.49 9.52 -11.58
N ALA A 197 -14.83 8.49 -12.11
CA ALA A 197 -15.35 7.13 -12.08
C ALA A 197 -15.14 6.45 -10.73
N GLY A 198 -14.10 6.82 -9.97
CA GLY A 198 -13.83 6.30 -8.64
C GLY A 198 -14.92 6.61 -7.63
N LEU A 199 -15.41 7.84 -7.60
CA LEU A 199 -16.53 8.23 -6.72
C LEU A 199 -17.81 7.46 -7.05
N ASN A 200 -18.13 7.30 -8.32
CA ASN A 200 -19.32 6.57 -8.74
C ASN A 200 -19.20 5.06 -8.50
N SER A 201 -18.01 4.49 -8.59
CA SER A 201 -17.81 3.07 -8.30
C SER A 201 -17.93 2.77 -6.79
N VAL A 202 -17.47 3.66 -5.92
CA VAL A 202 -17.65 3.54 -4.47
C VAL A 202 -19.10 3.75 -4.05
N GLN A 203 -19.83 4.67 -4.70
CA GLN A 203 -21.27 4.88 -4.45
C GLN A 203 -22.12 3.68 -4.94
N GLY A 204 -21.71 3.01 -6.02
CA GLY A 204 -22.35 1.79 -6.51
C GLY A 204 -22.16 0.56 -5.61
N MET A 205 -21.33 0.67 -4.58
CA MET A 205 -21.01 -0.38 -3.62
C MET A 205 -21.62 -0.19 -2.25
N GLN A 206 -22.51 0.75 -2.08
CA GLN A 206 -23.33 0.81 -0.86
C GLN A 206 -24.08 -0.52 -0.75
N PRO A 207 -23.93 -1.29 0.35
CA PRO A 207 -24.75 -2.46 0.55
C PRO A 207 -26.22 -2.02 0.57
N THR A 208 -27.00 -2.60 -0.32
CA THR A 208 -28.45 -2.51 -0.31
C THR A 208 -29.01 -3.25 0.88
#